data_1b4063455ac401487c5d2f6ad2eacf5c
#
_entry.id   1b4063455ac401487c5d2f6ad2eacf5c
#
_cell.length_a   1.000
_cell.length_b   1.000
_cell.length_c   1.000
_cell.angle_alpha   90.00
_cell.angle_beta   90.00
_cell.angle_gamma   90.00
#
_symmetry.space_group_name_H-M   'P 1'
#
loop_
_entity.id
_entity.type
_entity.pdbx_description
1 polymer ?
#
loop_
_entity_poly.entity_id
_entity_poly.type
_entity_poly.pdbx_seq_one_letter_code
_entity_poly.pdbx_strand_id
1 'polypeptide(L)'
;MRECINRKRPLNTFFFYHARNQLRQLTTEIEFTIYRSHELRFRAAQALEIIFRDGIAPTTEQIVQRVVRNFIPLYQVMLNASQQRKTRVGTGFETHIRTMLEAGHIPHAEQAVVSTRRPDFVLPNKPLYVSKSADALVLAAKTTLRERWKQVPMEQRNCTVFLATMDEKVTRSAVRDMANLQITLVVPEAFKAHGTVIEYAKEPNVLTFKQFFREEIANRRKPRWVALGAW
;
A
#
# COMPACT_ATOMS: atom_id res chain seq x y z
N MET A 1 -8.38 -50.12 -4.65
CA MET A 1 -9.22 -49.02 -4.17
C MET A 1 -8.47 -48.23 -3.12
N ARG A 2 -7.84 -47.14 -3.47
CA ARG A 2 -7.19 -46.23 -2.54
C ARG A 2 -7.92 -44.89 -2.61
N GLU A 3 -8.68 -44.61 -1.58
CA GLU A 3 -9.35 -43.31 -1.42
C GLU A 3 -8.32 -42.21 -1.23
N CYS A 4 -8.21 -41.34 -2.20
CA CYS A 4 -7.51 -40.06 -2.05
C CYS A 4 -8.35 -39.14 -1.17
N ILE A 5 -8.02 -39.11 0.12
CA ILE A 5 -8.56 -38.12 1.06
C ILE A 5 -8.02 -36.76 0.66
N ASN A 6 -8.85 -36.03 -0.06
CA ASN A 6 -8.60 -34.63 -0.44
C ASN A 6 -8.75 -33.74 0.80
N ARG A 7 -7.73 -33.71 1.67
CA ARG A 7 -7.66 -32.77 2.79
C ARG A 7 -7.44 -31.36 2.22
N LYS A 8 -8.52 -30.66 1.98
CA LYS A 8 -8.49 -29.19 1.88
C LYS A 8 -7.89 -28.65 3.17
N ARG A 9 -6.61 -28.32 3.14
CA ARG A 9 -5.99 -27.59 4.27
C ARG A 9 -6.73 -26.26 4.38
N PRO A 10 -7.30 -25.90 5.54
CA PRO A 10 -7.84 -24.58 5.75
C PRO A 10 -6.69 -23.57 5.51
N LEU A 11 -6.94 -22.56 4.71
CA LEU A 11 -6.02 -21.43 4.50
C LEU A 11 -5.53 -21.01 5.89
N ASN A 12 -4.25 -21.25 6.16
CA ASN A 12 -3.71 -21.32 7.49
C ASN A 12 -3.86 -19.96 8.18
N THR A 13 -4.84 -19.82 9.05
CA THR A 13 -5.16 -18.60 9.82
C THR A 13 -3.92 -18.04 10.51
N PHE A 14 -2.94 -18.91 10.83
CA PHE A 14 -1.67 -18.57 11.43
C PHE A 14 -0.74 -17.81 10.47
N PHE A 15 -0.73 -18.13 9.18
CA PHE A 15 0.09 -17.44 8.18
C PHE A 15 -0.39 -15.99 8.00
N PHE A 16 -1.70 -15.79 7.93
CA PHE A 16 -2.29 -14.45 7.86
C PHE A 16 -2.09 -13.64 9.14
N TYR A 17 -2.07 -14.30 10.30
CA TYR A 17 -1.84 -13.62 11.58
C TYR A 17 -0.39 -13.12 11.73
N HIS A 18 0.58 -13.92 11.31
CA HIS A 18 2.01 -13.61 11.46
C HIS A 18 2.50 -12.57 10.44
N ALA A 19 2.12 -12.71 9.19
CA ALA A 19 2.39 -11.72 8.14
C ALA A 19 1.84 -10.33 8.48
N ARG A 20 0.78 -10.28 9.20
CA ARG A 20 -0.02 -9.15 9.61
C ARG A 20 0.62 -8.19 10.60
N ASN A 21 1.18 -8.73 11.69
CA ASN A 21 1.88 -7.93 12.72
C ASN A 21 3.28 -7.54 12.26
N GLN A 22 3.90 -8.36 11.41
CA GLN A 22 5.23 -8.10 10.87
C GLN A 22 5.21 -7.07 9.74
N LEU A 23 4.11 -6.96 8.98
CA LEU A 23 4.07 -6.09 7.80
C LEU A 23 4.37 -4.62 8.13
N ARG A 24 3.69 -4.08 9.15
CA ARG A 24 3.90 -2.70 9.59
C ARG A 24 5.29 -2.51 10.21
N GLN A 25 5.64 -3.41 11.10
CA GLN A 25 6.90 -3.37 11.83
C GLN A 25 8.07 -3.56 10.88
N LEU A 26 8.03 -4.57 10.00
CA LEU A 26 9.03 -4.81 8.97
C LEU A 26 9.14 -3.65 7.98
N THR A 27 8.04 -3.12 7.46
CA THR A 27 8.10 -2.00 6.51
C THR A 27 8.70 -0.77 7.18
N THR A 28 8.33 -0.47 8.43
CA THR A 28 8.85 0.69 9.16
C THR A 28 10.30 0.47 9.59
N GLU A 29 10.65 -0.70 10.11
CA GLU A 29 12.01 -1.01 10.57
C GLU A 29 12.99 -1.16 9.41
N ILE A 30 12.62 -1.83 8.33
CA ILE A 30 13.44 -1.96 7.13
C ILE A 30 13.67 -0.58 6.50
N GLU A 31 12.63 0.22 6.31
CA GLU A 31 12.77 1.57 5.78
C GLU A 31 13.61 2.47 6.66
N PHE A 32 13.49 2.36 7.97
CA PHE A 32 14.29 3.13 8.90
C PHE A 32 15.74 2.68 8.92
N THR A 33 16.00 1.37 8.80
CA THR A 33 17.34 0.79 8.73
C THR A 33 18.03 1.17 7.42
N ILE A 34 17.33 1.06 6.28
CA ILE A 34 17.83 1.48 4.97
C ILE A 34 18.12 2.98 4.97
N TYR A 35 17.22 3.79 5.51
CA TYR A 35 17.41 5.23 5.62
C TYR A 35 18.64 5.57 6.44
N ARG A 36 18.83 4.98 7.63
CA ARG A 36 19.99 5.26 8.49
C ARG A 36 21.30 4.72 7.91
N SER A 37 21.31 3.52 7.39
CA SER A 37 22.56 2.85 7.01
C SER A 37 23.08 3.27 5.63
N HIS A 38 22.22 3.47 4.67
CA HIS A 38 22.60 3.74 3.28
C HIS A 38 22.24 5.14 2.81
N GLU A 39 20.98 5.53 2.94
CA GLU A 39 20.54 6.81 2.39
C GLU A 39 21.11 8.01 3.10
N LEU A 40 21.11 7.99 4.44
CA LEU A 40 21.65 9.12 5.19
C LEU A 40 23.13 9.34 4.87
N ARG A 41 23.92 8.25 4.81
CA ARG A 41 25.34 8.31 4.44
C ARG A 41 25.54 8.80 3.02
N PHE A 42 24.77 8.26 2.06
CA PHE A 42 24.86 8.66 0.67
C PHE A 42 24.47 10.14 0.47
N ARG A 43 23.40 10.60 1.14
CA ARG A 43 22.98 11.99 1.08
C ARG A 43 23.91 12.94 1.81
N ALA A 44 24.48 12.50 2.92
CA ALA A 44 25.53 13.25 3.60
C ALA A 44 26.75 13.41 2.70
N ALA A 45 27.20 12.35 2.02
CA ALA A 45 28.31 12.44 1.06
C ALA A 45 27.98 13.43 -0.07
N GLN A 46 26.80 13.37 -0.67
CA GLN A 46 26.39 14.34 -1.70
C GLN A 46 26.34 15.79 -1.17
N ALA A 47 25.85 16.01 0.05
CA ALA A 47 25.84 17.33 0.66
C ALA A 47 27.26 17.83 0.95
N LEU A 48 28.13 16.96 1.45
CA LEU A 48 29.56 17.28 1.68
C LEU A 48 30.26 17.61 0.37
N GLU A 49 30.02 16.87 -0.70
CA GLU A 49 30.57 17.15 -2.02
C GLU A 49 30.20 18.55 -2.54
N ILE A 50 28.95 18.97 -2.31
CA ILE A 50 28.47 20.31 -2.65
C ILE A 50 29.17 21.38 -1.78
N ILE A 51 29.34 21.13 -0.48
CA ILE A 51 29.91 22.11 0.47
C ILE A 51 31.40 22.19 0.36
N PHE A 52 32.09 21.06 0.11
CA PHE A 52 33.56 20.93 0.13
C PHE A 52 34.17 20.75 -1.26
N ARG A 53 33.50 21.19 -2.31
CA ARG A 53 33.88 20.96 -3.71
C ARG A 53 35.35 21.30 -4.04
N ASP A 54 35.93 22.28 -3.35
CA ASP A 54 37.28 22.76 -3.64
C ASP A 54 38.37 22.01 -2.89
N GLY A 55 38.02 20.95 -2.12
CA GLY A 55 39.01 20.13 -1.38
C GLY A 55 39.76 20.83 -0.23
N ILE A 56 39.49 22.11 0.03
CA ILE A 56 40.08 22.89 1.11
C ILE A 56 39.11 22.89 2.31
N ALA A 57 39.65 22.62 3.51
CA ALA A 57 38.89 22.69 4.73
C ALA A 57 38.37 24.13 4.97
N PRO A 58 37.09 24.42 4.86
CA PRO A 58 36.56 25.77 4.99
C PRO A 58 36.44 26.17 6.46
N THR A 59 36.55 27.47 6.72
CA THR A 59 36.17 28.04 8.01
C THR A 59 34.66 27.91 8.25
N THR A 60 34.22 28.05 9.50
CA THR A 60 32.79 28.00 9.84
C THR A 60 31.97 29.02 9.04
N GLU A 61 32.50 30.24 8.88
CA GLU A 61 31.84 31.28 8.09
C GLU A 61 31.74 30.89 6.61
N GLN A 62 32.77 30.32 6.04
CA GLN A 62 32.76 29.82 4.66
C GLN A 62 31.77 28.67 4.48
N ILE A 63 31.62 27.77 5.48
CA ILE A 63 30.61 26.72 5.45
C ILE A 63 29.22 27.36 5.35
N VAL A 64 28.88 28.32 6.22
CA VAL A 64 27.59 29.00 6.21
C VAL A 64 27.33 29.66 4.85
N GLN A 65 28.32 30.40 4.31
CA GLN A 65 28.21 31.03 2.99
C GLN A 65 27.97 30.00 1.88
N ARG A 66 28.71 28.88 1.90
CA ARG A 66 28.52 27.79 0.91
C ARG A 66 27.15 27.12 1.01
N VAL A 67 26.64 26.89 2.22
CA VAL A 67 25.31 26.37 2.43
C VAL A 67 24.26 27.32 1.86
N VAL A 68 24.38 28.62 2.14
CA VAL A 68 23.41 29.63 1.62
C VAL A 68 23.49 29.71 0.09
N ARG A 69 24.68 29.77 -0.48
CA ARG A 69 24.87 29.83 -1.95
C ARG A 69 24.37 28.57 -2.66
N ASN A 70 24.50 27.41 -2.03
CA ASN A 70 24.09 26.12 -2.58
C ASN A 70 22.78 25.60 -1.96
N PHE A 71 21.93 26.49 -1.45
CA PHE A 71 20.69 26.08 -0.78
C PHE A 71 19.80 25.21 -1.69
N ILE A 72 19.62 25.61 -2.96
CA ILE A 72 18.77 24.86 -3.89
C ILE A 72 19.31 23.45 -4.18
N PRO A 73 20.59 23.24 -4.56
CA PRO A 73 21.16 21.90 -4.68
C PRO A 73 21.04 21.06 -3.42
N LEU A 74 21.31 21.62 -2.25
CA LEU A 74 21.18 20.92 -0.96
C LEU A 74 19.72 20.54 -0.68
N TYR A 75 18.79 21.45 -0.91
CA TYR A 75 17.37 21.17 -0.80
C TYR A 75 16.92 20.03 -1.74
N GLN A 76 17.40 19.99 -2.98
CA GLN A 76 17.10 18.91 -3.92
C GLN A 76 17.61 17.55 -3.43
N VAL A 77 18.79 17.49 -2.83
CA VAL A 77 19.30 16.26 -2.20
C VAL A 77 18.33 15.73 -1.14
N MET A 78 17.82 16.60 -0.27
CA MET A 78 16.87 16.24 0.78
C MET A 78 15.49 15.87 0.22
N LEU A 79 15.01 16.63 -0.77
CA LEU A 79 13.75 16.38 -1.44
C LEU A 79 13.76 15.02 -2.15
N ASN A 80 14.81 14.71 -2.91
CA ASN A 80 14.96 13.45 -3.60
C ASN A 80 14.97 12.25 -2.64
N ALA A 81 15.66 12.38 -1.48
CA ALA A 81 15.63 11.36 -0.44
C ALA A 81 14.20 11.09 0.06
N SER A 82 13.44 12.15 0.32
CA SER A 82 12.04 12.04 0.75
C SER A 82 11.15 11.37 -0.30
N GLN A 83 11.32 11.70 -1.58
CA GLN A 83 10.54 11.11 -2.67
C GLN A 83 10.87 9.62 -2.86
N GLN A 84 12.15 9.27 -2.88
CA GLN A 84 12.58 7.87 -2.99
C GLN A 84 12.06 7.01 -1.83
N ARG A 85 12.08 7.53 -0.60
CA ARG A 85 11.49 6.85 0.55
C ARG A 85 10.00 6.57 0.33
N LYS A 86 9.22 7.55 -0.12
CA LYS A 86 7.79 7.38 -0.39
C LYS A 86 7.54 6.31 -1.44
N THR A 87 8.34 6.29 -2.51
CA THR A 87 8.22 5.30 -3.58
C THR A 87 8.51 3.90 -3.06
N ARG A 88 9.60 3.70 -2.29
CA ARG A 88 9.92 2.38 -1.72
C ARG A 88 8.84 1.86 -0.78
N VAL A 89 8.34 2.71 0.11
CA VAL A 89 7.26 2.33 1.04
C VAL A 89 6.01 1.92 0.26
N GLY A 90 5.66 2.66 -0.79
CA GLY A 90 4.55 2.32 -1.68
C GLY A 90 4.74 0.97 -2.36
N THR A 91 5.87 0.77 -3.02
CA THR A 91 6.21 -0.49 -3.71
C THR A 91 6.28 -1.67 -2.72
N GLY A 92 6.85 -1.46 -1.53
CA GLY A 92 6.88 -2.47 -0.48
C GLY A 92 5.46 -2.91 -0.09
N PHE A 93 4.56 -1.97 0.11
CA PHE A 93 3.17 -2.27 0.46
C PHE A 93 2.43 -3.02 -0.65
N GLU A 94 2.58 -2.60 -1.90
CA GLU A 94 2.01 -3.32 -3.05
C GLU A 94 2.58 -4.75 -3.15
N THR A 95 3.90 -4.92 -2.96
CA THR A 95 4.53 -6.25 -2.95
C THR A 95 3.93 -7.17 -1.88
N HIS A 96 3.66 -6.64 -0.69
CA HIS A 96 3.03 -7.44 0.36
C HIS A 96 1.59 -7.84 0.02
N ILE A 97 0.81 -6.93 -0.56
CA ILE A 97 -0.55 -7.26 -1.03
C ILE A 97 -0.48 -8.35 -2.11
N ARG A 98 0.42 -8.22 -3.07
CA ARG A 98 0.68 -9.24 -4.10
C ARG A 98 0.96 -10.60 -3.47
N THR A 99 1.93 -10.66 -2.56
CA THR A 99 2.29 -11.91 -1.86
C THR A 99 1.10 -12.54 -1.13
N MET A 100 0.23 -11.73 -0.53
CA MET A 100 -0.99 -12.25 0.10
C MET A 100 -1.99 -12.80 -0.92
N LEU A 101 -2.18 -12.13 -2.06
CA LEU A 101 -3.05 -12.60 -3.13
C LEU A 101 -2.53 -13.91 -3.74
N GLU A 102 -1.23 -14.00 -4.02
CA GLU A 102 -0.56 -15.19 -4.54
C GLU A 102 -0.65 -16.37 -3.55
N ALA A 103 -0.34 -16.13 -2.27
CA ALA A 103 -0.42 -17.16 -1.23
C ALA A 103 -1.86 -17.67 -1.03
N GLY A 104 -2.86 -16.81 -1.25
CA GLY A 104 -4.27 -17.17 -1.25
C GLY A 104 -4.76 -17.83 -2.54
N HIS A 105 -3.91 -17.97 -3.54
CA HIS A 105 -4.28 -18.38 -4.92
C HIS A 105 -5.45 -17.55 -5.47
N ILE A 106 -5.44 -16.24 -5.18
CA ILE A 106 -6.50 -15.32 -5.60
C ILE A 106 -6.12 -14.75 -6.96
N PRO A 107 -6.91 -15.01 -8.02
CA PRO A 107 -6.60 -14.48 -9.34
C PRO A 107 -6.68 -12.95 -9.32
N HIS A 108 -5.69 -12.31 -9.92
CA HIS A 108 -5.59 -10.85 -9.99
C HIS A 108 -4.78 -10.41 -11.21
N ALA A 109 -4.94 -9.14 -11.58
CA ALA A 109 -4.11 -8.45 -12.54
C ALA A 109 -3.56 -7.18 -11.89
N GLU A 110 -2.25 -6.96 -12.01
CA GLU A 110 -1.59 -5.79 -11.45
C GLU A 110 -1.50 -4.68 -12.49
N GLN A 111 -1.59 -3.45 -12.00
CA GLN A 111 -1.39 -2.23 -12.79
C GLN A 111 -2.06 -2.31 -14.18
N ALA A 112 -3.28 -2.84 -14.20
CA ALA A 112 -4.03 -3.08 -15.42
C ALA A 112 -4.34 -1.74 -16.13
N VAL A 113 -3.53 -1.39 -17.11
CA VAL A 113 -3.75 -0.17 -17.91
C VAL A 113 -5.02 -0.33 -18.73
N VAL A 114 -6.00 0.54 -18.47
CA VAL A 114 -7.25 0.63 -19.24
C VAL A 114 -7.55 2.09 -19.48
N SER A 115 -7.34 2.53 -20.72
CA SER A 115 -7.41 3.95 -21.09
C SER A 115 -6.37 4.77 -20.31
N THR A 116 -6.76 5.80 -19.59
CA THR A 116 -5.89 6.65 -18.76
C THR A 116 -5.76 6.17 -17.30
N ARG A 117 -6.37 5.03 -16.96
CA ARG A 117 -6.45 4.50 -15.59
C ARG A 117 -5.49 3.34 -15.39
N ARG A 118 -4.90 3.28 -14.20
CA ARG A 118 -3.96 2.23 -13.83
C ARG A 118 -4.19 1.82 -12.37
N PRO A 119 -5.26 1.05 -12.08
CA PRO A 119 -5.49 0.53 -10.76
C PRO A 119 -4.35 -0.37 -10.30
N ASP A 120 -4.03 -0.34 -9.01
CA ASP A 120 -2.92 -1.11 -8.45
C ASP A 120 -3.19 -2.62 -8.62
N PHE A 121 -4.39 -3.10 -8.24
CA PHE A 121 -4.84 -4.47 -8.43
C PHE A 121 -6.28 -4.52 -8.91
N VAL A 122 -6.54 -5.43 -9.84
CA VAL A 122 -7.87 -5.75 -10.36
C VAL A 122 -8.14 -7.24 -10.12
N LEU A 123 -9.24 -7.58 -9.51
CA LEU A 123 -9.63 -8.96 -9.23
C LEU A 123 -10.99 -9.27 -9.91
N PRO A 124 -11.20 -10.47 -10.43
CA PRO A 124 -10.22 -11.55 -10.55
C PRO A 124 -9.27 -11.36 -11.73
N ASN A 125 -9.63 -10.57 -12.74
CA ASN A 125 -8.84 -10.38 -13.94
C ASN A 125 -9.19 -9.09 -14.70
N LYS A 126 -8.32 -8.70 -15.63
CA LYS A 126 -8.50 -7.53 -16.49
C LYS A 126 -9.74 -7.60 -17.41
N PRO A 127 -10.09 -8.73 -18.06
CA PRO A 127 -11.27 -8.82 -18.92
C PRO A 127 -12.56 -8.41 -18.21
N LEU A 128 -12.83 -8.93 -17.00
CA LEU A 128 -14.03 -8.56 -16.22
C LEU A 128 -14.03 -7.09 -15.82
N TYR A 129 -12.88 -6.51 -15.51
CA TYR A 129 -12.78 -5.09 -15.23
C TYR A 129 -13.05 -4.23 -16.48
N VAL A 130 -12.50 -4.62 -17.64
CA VAL A 130 -12.70 -3.89 -18.92
C VAL A 130 -14.16 -3.92 -19.33
N SER A 131 -14.84 -5.06 -19.18
CA SER A 131 -16.27 -5.21 -19.47
C SER A 131 -17.19 -4.48 -18.48
N LYS A 132 -16.63 -3.79 -17.48
CA LYS A 132 -17.37 -3.10 -16.42
C LYS A 132 -18.30 -4.03 -15.63
N SER A 133 -17.87 -5.28 -15.44
CA SER A 133 -18.62 -6.26 -14.67
C SER A 133 -18.70 -5.86 -13.19
N ALA A 134 -19.88 -5.98 -12.60
CA ALA A 134 -20.05 -5.83 -11.15
C ALA A 134 -19.31 -6.91 -10.33
N ASP A 135 -18.92 -8.01 -10.97
CA ASP A 135 -18.14 -9.06 -10.35
C ASP A 135 -16.64 -8.73 -10.26
N ALA A 136 -16.16 -7.76 -11.03
CA ALA A 136 -14.82 -7.23 -10.83
C ALA A 136 -14.73 -6.37 -9.57
N LEU A 137 -13.56 -6.31 -8.97
CA LEU A 137 -13.24 -5.34 -7.94
C LEU A 137 -11.85 -4.72 -8.16
N VAL A 138 -11.69 -3.51 -7.70
CA VAL A 138 -10.41 -2.81 -7.64
C VAL A 138 -9.92 -2.80 -6.20
N LEU A 139 -8.67 -3.17 -5.98
CA LEU A 139 -7.98 -3.01 -4.71
C LEU A 139 -6.83 -2.01 -4.92
N ALA A 140 -7.07 -0.78 -4.54
CA ALA A 140 -6.04 0.27 -4.54
C ALA A 140 -5.18 0.17 -3.27
N ALA A 141 -3.89 0.46 -3.38
CA ALA A 141 -2.93 0.38 -2.29
C ALA A 141 -2.30 1.76 -2.03
N LYS A 142 -2.59 2.35 -0.88
CA LYS A 142 -2.01 3.65 -0.49
C LYS A 142 -1.55 3.59 0.96
N THR A 143 -0.25 3.69 1.18
CA THR A 143 0.33 3.66 2.53
C THR A 143 -0.13 4.83 3.39
N THR A 144 -0.36 5.99 2.77
CA THR A 144 -0.92 7.18 3.43
C THR A 144 -2.05 7.74 2.59
N LEU A 145 -3.18 8.05 3.21
CA LEU A 145 -4.37 8.49 2.50
C LEU A 145 -4.35 10.00 2.21
N ARG A 146 -4.19 10.85 3.19
CA ARG A 146 -4.31 12.30 3.04
C ARG A 146 -5.39 12.66 2.02
N GLU A 147 -5.02 13.40 0.96
CA GLU A 147 -5.93 13.73 -0.16
C GLU A 147 -5.91 12.69 -1.30
N ARG A 148 -5.06 11.65 -1.22
CA ARG A 148 -4.87 10.68 -2.32
C ARG A 148 -6.07 9.76 -2.54
N TRP A 149 -6.88 9.54 -1.51
CA TRP A 149 -8.09 8.74 -1.64
C TRP A 149 -9.11 9.36 -2.60
N LYS A 150 -9.09 10.68 -2.80
CA LYS A 150 -9.97 11.38 -3.77
C LYS A 150 -9.70 10.99 -5.23
N GLN A 151 -8.54 10.39 -5.52
CA GLN A 151 -8.18 9.89 -6.84
C GLN A 151 -8.74 8.49 -7.12
N VAL A 152 -9.04 7.73 -6.08
CA VAL A 152 -9.49 6.33 -6.19
C VAL A 152 -10.84 6.17 -6.92
N PRO A 153 -11.85 7.06 -6.74
CA PRO A 153 -13.09 6.97 -7.50
C PRO A 153 -12.90 7.01 -9.02
N MET A 154 -11.82 7.62 -9.49
CA MET A 154 -11.49 7.64 -10.92
C MET A 154 -11.17 6.25 -11.48
N GLU A 155 -10.81 5.29 -10.61
CA GLU A 155 -10.54 3.89 -10.96
C GLU A 155 -11.83 3.06 -11.05
N GLN A 156 -12.95 3.59 -10.53
CA GLN A 156 -14.24 2.89 -10.47
C GLN A 156 -14.90 2.82 -11.87
N ARG A 157 -15.30 1.59 -12.25
CA ARG A 157 -15.97 1.27 -13.52
C ARG A 157 -17.18 0.36 -13.34
N ASN A 158 -18.16 0.72 -12.52
CA ASN A 158 -19.22 -0.19 -12.07
C ASN A 158 -18.77 -1.35 -11.17
N CYS A 159 -17.50 -1.41 -10.81
CA CYS A 159 -16.97 -2.41 -9.90
C CYS A 159 -16.85 -1.84 -8.48
N THR A 160 -16.80 -2.74 -7.50
CA THR A 160 -16.56 -2.35 -6.10
C THR A 160 -15.10 -1.92 -5.91
N VAL A 161 -14.89 -0.83 -5.18
CA VAL A 161 -13.56 -0.30 -4.89
C VAL A 161 -13.20 -0.53 -3.44
N PHE A 162 -12.07 -1.17 -3.23
CA PHE A 162 -11.41 -1.33 -1.94
C PHE A 162 -10.12 -0.54 -1.92
N LEU A 163 -9.86 0.11 -0.81
CA LEU A 163 -8.65 0.91 -0.60
C LEU A 163 -7.87 0.38 0.59
N ALA A 164 -6.82 -0.37 0.31
CA ALA A 164 -5.91 -0.86 1.33
C ALA A 164 -5.00 0.27 1.83
N THR A 165 -4.86 0.40 3.15
CA THR A 165 -4.02 1.43 3.74
C THR A 165 -3.39 1.00 5.06
N MET A 166 -2.25 1.63 5.37
CA MET A 166 -1.56 1.56 6.66
C MET A 166 -1.60 2.90 7.40
N ASP A 167 -2.43 3.85 6.94
CA ASP A 167 -2.54 5.18 7.54
C ASP A 167 -3.33 5.12 8.86
N GLU A 168 -2.73 5.59 9.94
CA GLU A 168 -3.36 5.70 11.24
C GLU A 168 -3.96 7.08 11.50
N LYS A 169 -3.70 8.04 10.61
CA LYS A 169 -4.06 9.46 10.79
C LYS A 169 -5.20 9.88 9.88
N VAL A 170 -6.21 9.02 9.75
CA VAL A 170 -7.39 9.30 8.93
C VAL A 170 -8.49 9.85 9.81
N THR A 171 -9.05 10.97 9.41
CA THR A 171 -10.16 11.59 10.15
C THR A 171 -11.47 10.84 9.90
N ARG A 172 -12.36 10.87 10.88
CA ARG A 172 -13.68 10.26 10.78
C ARG A 172 -14.51 10.82 9.61
N SER A 173 -14.38 12.12 9.34
CA SER A 173 -15.04 12.74 8.17
C SER A 173 -14.54 12.12 6.87
N ALA A 174 -13.23 11.93 6.70
CA ALA A 174 -12.67 11.31 5.51
C ALA A 174 -13.15 9.86 5.33
N VAL A 175 -13.29 9.09 6.43
CA VAL A 175 -13.83 7.72 6.35
C VAL A 175 -15.29 7.73 5.87
N ARG A 176 -16.10 8.68 6.34
CA ARG A 176 -17.50 8.86 5.91
C ARG A 176 -17.61 9.33 4.47
N ASP A 177 -16.75 10.27 4.06
CA ASP A 177 -16.70 10.72 2.67
C ASP A 177 -16.36 9.57 1.71
N MET A 178 -15.44 8.69 2.11
CA MET A 178 -15.13 7.47 1.37
C MET A 178 -16.36 6.53 1.30
N ALA A 179 -17.12 6.39 2.40
CA ALA A 179 -18.35 5.61 2.40
C ALA A 179 -19.38 6.17 1.40
N ASN A 180 -19.56 7.48 1.37
CA ASN A 180 -20.47 8.15 0.41
C ASN A 180 -20.03 7.91 -1.06
N LEU A 181 -18.74 7.73 -1.31
CA LEU A 181 -18.18 7.38 -2.61
C LEU A 181 -18.09 5.87 -2.86
N GLN A 182 -18.74 5.06 -2.01
CA GLN A 182 -18.74 3.59 -2.10
C GLN A 182 -17.31 2.97 -2.05
N ILE A 183 -16.39 3.62 -1.38
CA ILE A 183 -15.05 3.10 -1.13
C ILE A 183 -15.06 2.38 0.21
N THR A 184 -14.64 1.12 0.20
CA THR A 184 -14.42 0.33 1.41
C THR A 184 -12.93 0.32 1.76
N LEU A 185 -12.58 0.74 2.96
CA LEU A 185 -11.21 0.69 3.46
C LEU A 185 -10.85 -0.73 3.88
N VAL A 186 -9.61 -1.13 3.61
CA VAL A 186 -9.01 -2.38 4.09
C VAL A 186 -7.78 -2.03 4.91
N VAL A 187 -7.81 -2.35 6.19
CA VAL A 187 -6.79 -1.94 7.16
C VAL A 187 -6.22 -3.13 7.92
N PRO A 188 -5.01 -3.02 8.50
CA PRO A 188 -4.49 -4.00 9.43
C PRO A 188 -5.45 -4.22 10.60
N GLU A 189 -5.53 -5.45 11.08
CA GLU A 189 -6.44 -5.81 12.16
C GLU A 189 -6.18 -5.04 13.45
N ALA A 190 -4.91 -4.77 13.75
CA ALA A 190 -4.53 -3.99 14.93
C ALA A 190 -5.22 -2.62 14.97
N PHE A 191 -5.48 -2.01 13.80
CA PHE A 191 -6.12 -0.70 13.73
C PHE A 191 -7.59 -0.75 14.14
N LYS A 192 -8.28 -1.84 13.84
CA LYS A 192 -9.71 -2.01 14.15
C LYS A 192 -9.95 -2.78 15.45
N ALA A 193 -9.23 -3.90 15.67
CA ALA A 193 -9.51 -4.81 16.78
C ALA A 193 -9.08 -4.27 18.15
N HIS A 194 -8.01 -3.48 18.21
CA HIS A 194 -7.50 -2.94 19.47
C HIS A 194 -7.85 -1.46 19.69
N GLY A 195 -8.69 -0.89 18.81
CA GLY A 195 -9.07 0.51 18.92
C GLY A 195 -7.91 1.49 18.76
N THR A 196 -6.78 1.05 18.18
CA THR A 196 -5.62 1.90 17.96
C THR A 196 -5.98 3.12 17.09
N VAL A 197 -6.92 2.91 16.15
CA VAL A 197 -7.52 3.99 15.37
C VAL A 197 -9.02 3.99 15.63
N ILE A 198 -9.45 4.85 16.53
CA ILE A 198 -10.85 4.94 16.99
C ILE A 198 -11.81 5.15 15.82
N GLU A 199 -11.38 5.90 14.82
CA GLU A 199 -12.13 6.21 13.61
C GLU A 199 -12.47 4.96 12.78
N TYR A 200 -11.65 3.91 12.86
CA TYR A 200 -11.88 2.68 12.11
C TYR A 200 -12.76 1.66 12.84
N ALA A 201 -12.81 1.73 14.16
CA ALA A 201 -13.43 0.69 14.98
C ALA A 201 -14.93 0.52 14.72
N LYS A 202 -15.64 1.61 14.47
CA LYS A 202 -17.10 1.65 14.38
C LYS A 202 -17.66 1.89 12.99
N GLU A 203 -16.83 2.18 12.00
CA GLU A 203 -17.31 2.52 10.67
C GLU A 203 -17.55 1.25 9.82
N PRO A 204 -18.72 1.09 9.22
CA PRO A 204 -19.12 -0.13 8.50
C PRO A 204 -18.34 -0.33 7.19
N ASN A 205 -17.86 0.76 6.58
CA ASN A 205 -17.05 0.72 5.36
C ASN A 205 -15.55 0.49 5.62
N VAL A 206 -15.19 0.02 6.82
CA VAL A 206 -13.82 -0.36 7.15
C VAL A 206 -13.78 -1.85 7.44
N LEU A 207 -13.01 -2.59 6.66
CA LEU A 207 -12.73 -4.01 6.86
C LEU A 207 -11.29 -4.20 7.31
N THR A 208 -11.05 -5.26 8.05
CA THR A 208 -9.68 -5.73 8.24
C THR A 208 -9.24 -6.57 7.03
N PHE A 209 -7.93 -6.76 6.81
CA PHE A 209 -7.46 -7.67 5.77
C PHE A 209 -8.06 -9.08 5.93
N LYS A 210 -8.20 -9.57 7.16
CA LYS A 210 -8.83 -10.86 7.44
C LYS A 210 -10.30 -10.88 6.99
N GLN A 211 -11.06 -9.83 7.30
CA GLN A 211 -12.45 -9.71 6.86
C GLN A 211 -12.53 -9.61 5.33
N PHE A 212 -11.70 -8.79 4.72
CA PHE A 212 -11.64 -8.66 3.27
C PHE A 212 -11.40 -10.02 2.59
N PHE A 213 -10.37 -10.75 2.98
CA PHE A 213 -10.06 -12.03 2.36
C PHE A 213 -11.10 -13.11 2.65
N ARG A 214 -11.63 -13.18 3.89
CA ARG A 214 -12.58 -14.21 4.28
C ARG A 214 -13.99 -13.90 3.78
N GLU A 215 -14.50 -12.72 4.05
CA GLU A 215 -15.90 -12.39 3.83
C GLU A 215 -16.15 -11.92 2.39
N GLU A 216 -15.33 -10.98 1.91
CA GLU A 216 -15.54 -10.44 0.58
C GLU A 216 -14.98 -11.37 -0.51
N ILE A 217 -13.74 -11.86 -0.37
CA ILE A 217 -13.13 -12.70 -1.41
C ILE A 217 -13.64 -14.13 -1.34
N ALA A 218 -13.40 -14.85 -0.22
CA ALA A 218 -13.67 -16.29 -0.16
C ALA A 218 -15.17 -16.61 -0.14
N ASN A 219 -15.96 -15.88 0.67
CA ASN A 219 -17.36 -16.21 0.84
C ASN A 219 -18.26 -15.57 -0.24
N ARG A 220 -18.00 -14.31 -0.61
CA ARG A 220 -18.89 -13.58 -1.51
C ARG A 220 -18.49 -13.69 -2.98
N ARG A 221 -17.22 -13.51 -3.30
CA ARG A 221 -16.73 -13.38 -4.69
C ARG A 221 -16.31 -14.69 -5.31
N LYS A 222 -15.56 -15.52 -4.60
CA LYS A 222 -15.04 -16.78 -5.13
C LYS A 222 -16.10 -17.66 -5.80
N PRO A 223 -17.29 -17.92 -5.19
CA PRO A 223 -18.30 -18.74 -5.85
C PRO A 223 -18.75 -18.21 -7.22
N ARG A 224 -18.86 -16.89 -7.34
CA ARG A 224 -19.21 -16.21 -8.59
C ARG A 224 -18.09 -16.30 -9.62
N TRP A 225 -16.85 -16.07 -9.19
CA TRP A 225 -15.69 -16.12 -10.06
C TRP A 225 -15.43 -17.54 -10.59
N VAL A 226 -15.68 -18.56 -9.77
CA VAL A 226 -15.64 -19.98 -10.21
C VAL A 226 -16.72 -20.23 -11.25
N ALA A 227 -17.96 -19.76 -11.05
CA ALA A 227 -19.05 -19.91 -12.02
C ALA A 227 -18.75 -19.19 -13.35
N LEU A 228 -17.98 -18.11 -13.32
CA LEU A 228 -17.53 -17.37 -14.51
C LEU A 228 -16.25 -17.93 -15.14
N GLY A 229 -15.67 -19.01 -14.61
CA GLY A 229 -14.39 -19.55 -15.07
C GLY A 229 -13.19 -18.60 -14.85
N ALA A 230 -13.31 -17.70 -13.86
CA ALA A 230 -12.31 -16.66 -13.58
C ALA A 230 -11.50 -16.93 -12.30
N TRP A 231 -11.73 -18.11 -11.67
CA TRP A 231 -10.98 -18.57 -10.49
C TRP A 231 -10.38 -19.94 -10.75
#